data_56442527a785807d6a6e839446733a81
#
_entry.id   56442527a785807d6a6e839446733a81
#
_cell.length_a   1.000
_cell.length_b   1.000
_cell.length_c   1.000
_cell.angle_alpha   90.00
_cell.angle_beta   90.00
_cell.angle_gamma   90.00
#
_symmetry.space_group_name_H-M   'P 1'
#
loop_
_entity.id
_entity.type
_entity.pdbx_description
1 polymer ?
#
loop_
_entity_poly.entity_id
_entity_poly.type
_entity_poly.pdbx_seq_one_letter_code
_entity_poly.pdbx_strand_id
1 'polypeptide(L)'
;MPSPSSRDTKVLWLARLEYRFHAWREKRARASGRRPTVAAFPGYGSTQWVRVLGRVLIPPKAKRRERGDYAGVRGWRSFAAVPIAHATVTVTIDGVAHEVAADRGGVIDAVLPATMAPGWQTVTMSVEDSEAVDARIFVVGDDVRFGVISDVDDTVMVTALPRPFVAAWNTFVLDEHARMPTPGMAVFLDRFARQYEGSPVIYLSTGAWNVAPALTRFLSRHLYPAGALLLTDWGPTHDRWFRSGK
;
A
#
# COMPACT_ATOMS: atom_id res chain seq x y z
N MET A 1 -39.84 -10.38 -6.80
CA MET A 1 -38.45 -9.96 -6.93
C MET A 1 -38.46 -8.52 -7.45
N PRO A 2 -37.90 -7.50 -6.75
CA PRO A 2 -37.85 -6.14 -7.25
C PRO A 2 -36.86 -6.08 -8.41
N SER A 3 -37.23 -5.45 -9.50
CA SER A 3 -36.37 -5.17 -10.65
C SER A 3 -35.22 -4.24 -10.25
N PRO A 4 -33.99 -4.47 -10.74
CA PRO A 4 -32.84 -3.61 -10.43
C PRO A 4 -33.12 -2.17 -10.89
N SER A 5 -32.83 -1.22 -10.01
CA SER A 5 -33.05 0.19 -10.31
C SER A 5 -32.10 0.65 -11.44
N SER A 6 -32.49 1.68 -12.19
CA SER A 6 -31.66 2.22 -13.28
C SER A 6 -30.29 2.77 -12.78
N ARG A 7 -30.13 3.00 -11.49
CA ARG A 7 -28.86 3.37 -10.83
C ARG A 7 -27.94 2.15 -10.71
N ASP A 8 -28.48 0.98 -10.36
CA ASP A 8 -27.68 -0.25 -10.22
C ASP A 8 -27.10 -0.69 -11.58
N THR A 9 -27.88 -0.53 -12.65
CA THR A 9 -27.43 -0.87 -14.01
C THR A 9 -26.29 0.05 -14.49
N LYS A 10 -26.32 1.36 -14.16
CA LYS A 10 -25.26 2.31 -14.50
C LYS A 10 -23.96 2.04 -13.72
N VAL A 11 -24.06 1.66 -12.45
CA VAL A 11 -22.90 1.27 -11.61
C VAL A 11 -22.21 0.03 -12.16
N LEU A 12 -23.00 -0.98 -12.52
CA LEU A 12 -22.51 -2.22 -13.13
C LEU A 12 -21.78 -1.98 -14.47
N TRP A 13 -22.29 -1.07 -15.28
CA TRP A 13 -21.69 -0.73 -16.57
C TRP A 13 -20.36 0.00 -16.40
N LEU A 14 -20.26 0.98 -15.49
CA LEU A 14 -19.02 1.69 -15.20
C LEU A 14 -17.94 0.75 -14.64
N ALA A 15 -18.30 -0.13 -13.72
CA ALA A 15 -17.38 -1.13 -13.16
C ALA A 15 -16.86 -2.09 -14.25
N ARG A 16 -17.73 -2.51 -15.20
CA ARG A 16 -17.31 -3.34 -16.35
C ARG A 16 -16.37 -2.58 -17.30
N LEU A 17 -16.62 -1.30 -17.53
CA LEU A 17 -15.77 -0.47 -18.38
C LEU A 17 -14.38 -0.28 -17.75
N GLU A 18 -14.34 0.00 -16.47
CA GLU A 18 -13.10 0.11 -15.69
C GLU A 18 -12.31 -1.20 -15.73
N TYR A 19 -12.97 -2.33 -15.48
CA TYR A 19 -12.33 -3.65 -15.57
C TYR A 19 -11.74 -3.92 -16.96
N ARG A 20 -12.49 -3.63 -18.04
CA ARG A 20 -12.00 -3.79 -19.42
C ARG A 20 -10.82 -2.86 -19.73
N PHE A 21 -10.84 -1.64 -19.21
CA PHE A 21 -9.75 -0.69 -19.37
C PHE A 21 -8.48 -1.16 -18.65
N HIS A 22 -8.61 -1.66 -17.41
CA HIS A 22 -7.48 -2.23 -16.67
C HIS A 22 -6.92 -3.48 -17.35
N ALA A 23 -7.76 -4.40 -17.80
CA ALA A 23 -7.34 -5.59 -18.54
C ALA A 23 -6.63 -5.24 -19.87
N TRP A 24 -7.13 -4.24 -20.60
CA TRP A 24 -6.47 -3.74 -21.81
C TRP A 24 -5.09 -3.13 -21.50
N ARG A 25 -4.98 -2.31 -20.42
CA ARG A 25 -3.69 -1.73 -19.99
C ARG A 25 -2.69 -2.82 -19.61
N GLU A 26 -3.12 -3.83 -18.88
CA GLU A 26 -2.30 -4.98 -18.50
C GLU A 26 -1.81 -5.73 -19.75
N LYS A 27 -2.72 -6.12 -20.64
CA LYS A 27 -2.37 -6.80 -21.90
C LYS A 27 -1.34 -6.01 -22.72
N ARG A 28 -1.54 -4.70 -22.85
CA ARG A 28 -0.59 -3.82 -23.53
C ARG A 28 0.77 -3.72 -22.81
N ALA A 29 0.75 -3.71 -21.48
CA ALA A 29 1.95 -3.68 -20.68
C ALA A 29 2.77 -4.97 -20.85
N ARG A 30 2.13 -6.14 -20.76
CA ARG A 30 2.75 -7.46 -20.98
C ARG A 30 3.26 -7.61 -22.42
N ALA A 31 2.49 -7.19 -23.42
CA ALA A 31 2.91 -7.19 -24.82
C ALA A 31 4.15 -6.31 -25.10
N SER A 32 4.42 -5.32 -24.26
CA SER A 32 5.63 -4.49 -24.33
C SER A 32 6.85 -5.09 -23.61
N GLY A 33 6.78 -6.37 -23.19
CA GLY A 33 7.85 -7.09 -22.51
C GLY A 33 8.05 -6.69 -21.03
N ARG A 34 7.09 -5.98 -20.43
CA ARG A 34 7.13 -5.64 -19.01
C ARG A 34 6.59 -6.81 -18.19
N ARG A 35 7.22 -7.07 -17.06
CA ARG A 35 6.84 -8.15 -16.17
C ARG A 35 6.16 -7.61 -14.89
N PRO A 36 5.25 -8.39 -14.27
CA PRO A 36 4.73 -8.11 -12.96
C PRO A 36 5.83 -8.07 -11.91
N THR A 37 5.57 -7.33 -10.85
CA THR A 37 6.38 -7.35 -9.62
C THR A 37 5.52 -7.02 -8.44
N VAL A 38 6.01 -7.29 -7.25
CA VAL A 38 5.38 -6.88 -6.00
C VAL A 38 6.04 -5.60 -5.50
N ALA A 39 5.23 -4.60 -5.19
CA ALA A 39 5.64 -3.48 -4.34
C ALA A 39 5.26 -3.84 -2.91
N ALA A 40 6.23 -4.29 -2.13
CA ALA A 40 6.03 -4.63 -0.73
C ALA A 40 5.94 -3.38 0.14
N PHE A 41 5.04 -3.39 1.12
CA PHE A 41 4.91 -2.36 2.14
C PHE A 41 5.20 -2.95 3.53
N PRO A 42 5.66 -2.13 4.50
CA PRO A 42 5.84 -2.59 5.86
C PRO A 42 4.55 -3.17 6.43
N GLY A 43 4.60 -4.42 6.86
CA GLY A 43 3.53 -5.09 7.56
C GLY A 43 3.76 -5.11 9.07
N TYR A 44 2.88 -5.80 9.78
CA TYR A 44 2.98 -5.99 11.23
C TYR A 44 2.38 -7.33 11.65
N GLY A 45 2.65 -7.73 12.87
CA GLY A 45 2.10 -8.96 13.41
C GLY A 45 2.44 -9.17 14.87
N SER A 46 2.21 -10.36 15.34
CA SER A 46 2.66 -10.89 16.62
C SER A 46 3.66 -12.03 16.41
N THR A 47 4.11 -12.61 17.49
CA THR A 47 4.97 -13.81 17.44
C THR A 47 4.31 -15.03 16.77
N GLN A 48 2.99 -15.01 16.56
CA GLN A 48 2.20 -16.14 16.03
C GLN A 48 1.56 -15.90 14.66
N TRP A 49 1.47 -14.66 14.21
CA TRP A 49 0.90 -14.31 12.91
C TRP A 49 1.50 -13.01 12.36
N VAL A 50 1.44 -12.85 11.07
CA VAL A 50 1.86 -11.62 10.38
C VAL A 50 0.80 -11.15 9.39
N ARG A 51 0.62 -9.83 9.29
CA ARG A 51 -0.15 -9.18 8.23
C ARG A 51 0.82 -8.65 7.19
N VAL A 52 0.76 -9.22 6.01
CA VAL A 52 1.59 -8.83 4.86
C VAL A 52 0.83 -7.84 4.00
N LEU A 53 1.52 -6.75 3.61
CA LEU A 53 0.96 -5.67 2.83
C LEU A 53 1.79 -5.44 1.57
N GLY A 54 1.12 -5.24 0.44
CA GLY A 54 1.82 -4.99 -0.82
C GLY A 54 0.86 -4.69 -1.96
N ARG A 55 1.42 -4.54 -3.15
CA ARG A 55 0.64 -4.37 -4.37
C ARG A 55 1.32 -5.02 -5.56
N VAL A 56 0.56 -5.81 -6.32
CA VAL A 56 1.02 -6.37 -7.58
C VAL A 56 0.81 -5.36 -8.70
N LEU A 57 1.86 -5.07 -9.44
CA LEU A 57 1.83 -4.08 -10.50
C LEU A 57 2.86 -4.39 -11.61
N ILE A 58 2.60 -3.90 -12.81
CA ILE A 58 3.60 -3.82 -13.87
C ILE A 58 4.19 -2.40 -13.86
N PRO A 59 5.49 -2.24 -13.55
CA PRO A 59 6.12 -0.93 -13.49
C PRO A 59 6.16 -0.27 -14.88
N PRO A 60 6.19 1.08 -14.97
CA PRO A 60 6.38 1.77 -16.23
C PRO A 60 7.77 1.45 -16.80
N LYS A 61 7.96 1.64 -18.13
CA LYS A 61 9.28 1.48 -18.75
C LYS A 61 10.30 2.37 -18.06
N ALA A 62 11.38 1.77 -17.54
CA ALA A 62 12.50 2.54 -17.00
C ALA A 62 13.18 3.31 -18.13
N LYS A 63 13.40 4.61 -17.96
CA LYS A 63 14.38 5.32 -18.79
C LYS A 63 15.76 4.75 -18.44
N ARG A 64 16.56 4.42 -19.43
CA ARG A 64 17.82 3.64 -19.46
C ARG A 64 18.90 3.94 -18.37
N ARG A 65 18.62 4.72 -17.32
CA ARG A 65 19.63 5.19 -16.35
C ARG A 65 19.43 4.74 -14.91
N GLU A 66 18.37 3.99 -14.60
CA GLU A 66 18.08 3.61 -13.21
C GLU A 66 17.86 2.08 -13.10
N ARG A 67 18.97 1.33 -13.21
CA ARG A 67 19.03 -0.07 -12.81
C ARG A 67 19.44 -0.07 -11.34
N GLY A 68 18.54 -0.40 -10.44
CA GLY A 68 18.95 -0.74 -9.08
C GLY A 68 18.05 -0.37 -7.91
N ASP A 69 16.94 0.36 -8.07
CA ASP A 69 16.18 0.73 -6.89
C ASP A 69 14.66 0.77 -7.17
N TYR A 70 13.99 -0.37 -6.97
CA TYR A 70 12.51 -0.42 -7.00
C TYR A 70 11.88 0.32 -5.81
N ALA A 71 12.64 0.59 -4.74
CA ALA A 71 12.25 1.47 -3.65
C ALA A 71 12.12 2.94 -4.08
N GLY A 72 12.67 3.30 -5.25
CA GLY A 72 12.73 4.66 -5.79
C GLY A 72 11.76 4.98 -6.91
N VAL A 73 10.59 4.33 -7.04
CA VAL A 73 9.60 4.78 -8.02
C VAL A 73 9.11 6.17 -7.61
N ARG A 74 9.63 7.20 -8.29
CA ARG A 74 9.24 8.61 -8.07
C ARG A 74 7.72 8.75 -8.15
N GLY A 75 7.12 9.60 -7.29
CA GLY A 75 5.69 9.68 -7.04
C GLY A 75 4.77 9.51 -8.25
N TRP A 76 5.00 10.24 -9.36
CA TRP A 76 4.19 10.14 -10.58
C TRP A 76 4.28 8.79 -11.29
N ARG A 77 5.38 8.03 -11.14
CA ARG A 77 5.54 6.70 -11.75
C ARG A 77 4.65 5.64 -11.09
N SER A 78 4.32 5.81 -9.81
CA SER A 78 3.37 4.94 -9.11
C SER A 78 1.98 4.99 -9.77
N PHE A 79 1.59 6.14 -10.32
CA PHE A 79 0.32 6.28 -11.05
C PHE A 79 0.38 5.73 -12.47
N ALA A 80 1.57 5.67 -13.07
CA ALA A 80 1.77 5.08 -14.41
C ALA A 80 1.92 3.55 -14.36
N ALA A 81 2.11 2.96 -13.17
CA ALA A 81 2.11 1.52 -12.99
C ALA A 81 0.72 0.93 -13.28
N VAL A 82 0.69 -0.29 -13.78
CA VAL A 82 -0.57 -1.00 -14.07
C VAL A 82 -0.79 -2.04 -12.96
N PRO A 83 -1.82 -1.89 -12.12
CA PRO A 83 -2.14 -2.90 -11.13
C PRO A 83 -2.61 -4.19 -11.80
N ILE A 84 -2.32 -5.33 -11.18
CA ILE A 84 -2.77 -6.65 -11.65
C ILE A 84 -3.78 -7.18 -10.66
N ALA A 85 -5.02 -7.24 -11.10
CA ALA A 85 -6.12 -7.77 -10.31
C ALA A 85 -6.00 -9.29 -10.13
N HIS A 86 -6.32 -9.74 -8.92
CA HIS A 86 -6.45 -11.16 -8.58
C HIS A 86 -5.19 -12.00 -8.87
N ALA A 87 -4.01 -11.37 -8.90
CA ALA A 87 -2.75 -12.09 -9.05
C ALA A 87 -2.50 -12.98 -7.83
N THR A 88 -2.05 -14.22 -8.07
CA THR A 88 -1.55 -15.09 -7.01
C THR A 88 -0.14 -14.68 -6.65
N VAL A 89 0.09 -14.42 -5.37
CA VAL A 89 1.38 -14.03 -4.81
C VAL A 89 1.85 -15.11 -3.85
N THR A 90 3.09 -15.53 -3.99
CA THR A 90 3.75 -16.42 -3.04
C THR A 90 4.43 -15.57 -1.98
N VAL A 91 4.03 -15.75 -0.73
CA VAL A 91 4.66 -15.16 0.46
C VAL A 91 5.44 -16.27 1.16
N THR A 92 6.75 -16.10 1.29
CA THR A 92 7.60 -17.10 1.97
C THR A 92 8.00 -16.57 3.35
N ILE A 93 7.65 -17.32 4.38
CA ILE A 93 7.92 -17.05 5.80
C ILE A 93 8.72 -18.25 6.34
N ASP A 94 9.94 -18.04 6.82
CA ASP A 94 10.84 -19.09 7.32
C ASP A 94 10.93 -20.32 6.39
N GLY A 95 10.98 -20.08 5.08
CA GLY A 95 11.05 -21.15 4.07
C GLY A 95 9.71 -21.80 3.74
N VAL A 96 8.61 -21.45 4.43
CA VAL A 96 7.26 -21.94 4.14
C VAL A 96 6.57 -20.99 3.16
N ALA A 97 6.10 -21.52 2.03
CA ALA A 97 5.40 -20.77 1.02
C ALA A 97 3.88 -20.73 1.30
N HIS A 98 3.30 -19.54 1.26
CA HIS A 98 1.86 -19.28 1.37
C HIS A 98 1.38 -18.60 0.10
N GLU A 99 0.29 -19.09 -0.48
CA GLU A 99 -0.34 -18.42 -1.62
C GLU A 99 -1.43 -17.47 -1.13
N VAL A 100 -1.36 -16.23 -1.58
CA VAL A 100 -2.37 -15.19 -1.32
C VAL A 100 -2.83 -14.56 -2.62
N ALA A 101 -4.10 -14.25 -2.73
CA ALA A 101 -4.63 -13.55 -3.89
C ALA A 101 -4.66 -12.04 -3.64
N ALA A 102 -4.13 -11.27 -4.56
CA ALA A 102 -4.34 -9.83 -4.58
C ALA A 102 -5.82 -9.50 -4.87
N ASP A 103 -6.28 -8.36 -4.41
CA ASP A 103 -7.62 -7.88 -4.71
C ASP A 103 -7.74 -7.36 -6.16
N ARG A 104 -8.90 -6.76 -6.50
CA ARG A 104 -9.15 -6.15 -7.81
C ARG A 104 -8.24 -4.96 -8.13
N GLY A 105 -7.69 -4.27 -7.12
CA GLY A 105 -6.73 -3.17 -7.23
C GLY A 105 -5.28 -3.65 -7.26
N GLY A 106 -5.06 -4.98 -7.23
CA GLY A 106 -3.76 -5.60 -7.09
C GLY A 106 -3.19 -5.52 -5.67
N VAL A 107 -3.99 -5.13 -4.68
CA VAL A 107 -3.54 -4.98 -3.28
C VAL A 107 -3.46 -6.35 -2.62
N ILE A 108 -2.36 -6.56 -1.91
CA ILE A 108 -2.12 -7.69 -1.03
C ILE A 108 -2.33 -7.20 0.39
N ASP A 109 -3.29 -7.79 1.08
CA ASP A 109 -3.58 -7.54 2.49
C ASP A 109 -4.05 -8.87 3.09
N ALA A 110 -3.12 -9.63 3.65
CA ALA A 110 -3.38 -10.97 4.14
C ALA A 110 -2.75 -11.18 5.51
N VAL A 111 -3.48 -11.89 6.36
CA VAL A 111 -2.98 -12.37 7.65
C VAL A 111 -2.59 -13.84 7.49
N LEU A 112 -1.34 -14.15 7.82
CA LEU A 112 -0.78 -15.49 7.68
C LEU A 112 -0.25 -15.99 9.03
N PRO A 113 -0.38 -17.29 9.33
CA PRO A 113 0.26 -17.87 10.49
C PRO A 113 1.77 -17.79 10.33
N ALA A 114 2.47 -17.47 11.41
CA ALA A 114 3.92 -17.36 11.42
C ALA A 114 4.42 -17.59 12.84
N THR A 115 5.67 -18.04 12.98
CA THR A 115 6.37 -18.05 14.26
C THR A 115 7.62 -17.20 14.09
N MET A 116 7.61 -15.98 14.58
CA MET A 116 8.67 -15.02 14.33
C MET A 116 9.12 -14.33 15.64
N ALA A 117 10.42 -14.03 15.71
CA ALA A 117 10.96 -13.26 16.84
C ALA A 117 10.44 -11.82 16.82
N PRO A 118 10.28 -11.16 18.00
CA PRO A 118 9.91 -9.76 18.08
C PRO A 118 10.88 -8.83 17.35
N GLY A 119 10.37 -7.67 16.94
CA GLY A 119 11.12 -6.64 16.20
C GLY A 119 10.94 -6.72 14.69
N TRP A 120 11.82 -6.06 13.95
CA TRP A 120 11.77 -6.05 12.50
C TRP A 120 12.26 -7.37 11.91
N GLN A 121 11.39 -8.04 11.19
CA GLN A 121 11.63 -9.27 10.47
C GLN A 121 11.46 -9.05 8.95
N THR A 122 11.90 -10.02 8.16
CA THR A 122 11.78 -9.97 6.70
C THR A 122 11.11 -11.24 6.20
N VAL A 123 10.11 -11.09 5.36
CA VAL A 123 9.52 -12.17 4.56
C VAL A 123 9.74 -11.85 3.08
N THR A 124 9.63 -12.82 2.20
CA THR A 124 9.77 -12.57 0.77
C THR A 124 8.42 -12.72 0.07
N MET A 125 8.21 -11.92 -0.96
CA MET A 125 7.00 -11.94 -1.79
C MET A 125 7.38 -12.02 -3.26
N SER A 126 6.74 -12.91 -4.01
CA SER A 126 6.93 -13.03 -5.46
C SER A 126 5.60 -13.23 -6.19
N VAL A 127 5.55 -12.85 -7.45
CA VAL A 127 4.40 -13.04 -8.34
C VAL A 127 4.86 -13.61 -9.66
N GLU A 128 4.21 -14.65 -10.16
CA GLU A 128 4.63 -15.36 -11.38
C GLU A 128 6.14 -15.71 -11.32
N ASP A 129 6.87 -15.52 -12.42
CA ASP A 129 8.33 -15.72 -12.50
C ASP A 129 9.13 -14.46 -12.13
N SER A 130 8.59 -13.59 -11.26
CA SER A 130 9.31 -12.39 -10.82
C SER A 130 10.38 -12.73 -9.78
N GLU A 131 11.39 -11.88 -9.68
CA GLU A 131 12.30 -11.91 -8.54
C GLU A 131 11.53 -11.71 -7.24
N ALA A 132 11.92 -12.44 -6.20
CA ALA A 132 11.37 -12.27 -4.87
C ALA A 132 11.77 -10.89 -4.30
N VAL A 133 10.82 -10.24 -3.65
CA VAL A 133 10.99 -8.92 -3.04
C VAL A 133 10.88 -9.05 -1.53
N ASP A 134 11.81 -8.44 -0.83
CA ASP A 134 11.80 -8.38 0.63
C ASP A 134 10.65 -7.48 1.13
N ALA A 135 9.86 -8.02 2.06
CA ALA A 135 8.81 -7.31 2.77
C ALA A 135 9.15 -7.27 4.26
N ARG A 136 9.25 -6.07 4.81
CA ARG A 136 9.55 -5.88 6.23
C ARG A 136 8.28 -6.02 7.06
N ILE A 137 8.36 -6.77 8.14
CA ILE A 137 7.26 -6.99 9.09
C ILE A 137 7.73 -6.58 10.48
N PHE A 138 6.94 -5.77 11.16
CA PHE A 138 7.20 -5.47 12.57
C PHE A 138 6.43 -6.45 13.44
N VAL A 139 7.13 -7.34 14.11
CA VAL A 139 6.58 -8.35 15.00
C VAL A 139 6.54 -7.80 16.42
N VAL A 140 5.34 -7.69 16.98
CA VAL A 140 5.10 -7.20 18.34
C VAL A 140 5.33 -8.33 19.32
N GLY A 141 6.16 -8.11 20.34
CA GLY A 141 6.39 -9.05 21.41
C GLY A 141 5.21 -9.17 22.36
N ASP A 142 5.08 -10.29 23.05
CA ASP A 142 3.95 -10.59 23.95
C ASP A 142 3.95 -9.71 25.22
N ASP A 143 5.09 -9.12 25.56
CA ASP A 143 5.28 -8.19 26.68
C ASP A 143 4.93 -6.74 26.36
N VAL A 144 4.77 -6.41 25.08
CA VAL A 144 4.46 -5.05 24.62
C VAL A 144 3.03 -4.67 25.02
N ARG A 145 2.89 -3.52 25.69
CA ARG A 145 1.60 -3.04 26.23
C ARG A 145 1.04 -1.84 25.50
N PHE A 146 1.85 -1.17 24.68
CA PHE A 146 1.49 0.07 24.02
C PHE A 146 1.86 0.03 22.54
N GLY A 147 1.18 0.85 21.76
CA GLY A 147 1.48 1.11 20.37
C GLY A 147 0.90 2.46 19.97
N VAL A 148 1.34 2.99 18.84
CA VAL A 148 0.82 4.23 18.28
C VAL A 148 0.05 3.95 17.02
N ILE A 149 -1.16 4.47 16.94
CA ILE A 149 -1.92 4.60 15.70
C ILE A 149 -2.05 6.08 15.42
N SER A 150 -1.49 6.55 14.32
CA SER A 150 -1.52 7.95 13.92
C SER A 150 -2.22 8.11 12.58
N ASP A 151 -3.12 9.08 12.50
CA ASP A 151 -3.61 9.55 11.21
C ASP A 151 -2.49 10.28 10.46
N VAL A 152 -2.52 10.24 9.13
CA VAL A 152 -1.52 10.91 8.29
C VAL A 152 -1.99 12.31 7.89
N ASP A 153 -3.28 12.43 7.51
CA ASP A 153 -3.83 13.64 6.94
C ASP A 153 -4.08 14.69 8.03
N ASP A 154 -3.46 15.88 7.92
CA ASP A 154 -3.48 16.96 8.91
C ASP A 154 -2.91 16.60 10.30
N THR A 155 -2.36 15.39 10.47
CA THR A 155 -1.70 14.96 11.70
C THR A 155 -0.19 14.81 11.50
N VAL A 156 0.24 13.95 10.60
CA VAL A 156 1.65 13.74 10.23
C VAL A 156 2.10 14.75 9.18
N MET A 157 1.20 15.12 8.30
CA MET A 157 1.42 15.96 7.13
C MET A 157 0.36 17.05 7.05
N VAL A 158 0.79 18.30 6.87
CA VAL A 158 -0.15 19.41 6.63
C VAL A 158 -0.74 19.29 5.22
N THR A 159 -2.07 19.13 5.15
CA THR A 159 -2.81 19.06 3.90
C THR A 159 -3.42 20.44 3.62
N ALA A 160 -2.70 21.29 2.89
CA ALA A 160 -3.14 22.66 2.57
C ALA A 160 -4.27 22.73 1.53
N LEU A 161 -5.05 21.67 1.32
CA LEU A 161 -6.08 21.59 0.29
C LEU A 161 -7.49 21.62 0.88
N PRO A 162 -8.42 22.43 0.30
CA PRO A 162 -9.82 22.39 0.70
C PRO A 162 -10.42 21.02 0.35
N ARG A 163 -11.05 20.39 1.35
CA ARG A 163 -11.89 19.21 1.12
C ARG A 163 -13.04 19.60 0.16
N PRO A 164 -13.25 18.95 -1.01
CA PRO A 164 -13.47 17.51 -1.21
C PRO A 164 -12.86 16.89 -2.48
N PHE A 165 -11.62 17.10 -2.82
CA PHE A 165 -11.13 16.74 -4.16
C PHE A 165 -10.11 15.58 -4.16
N VAL A 166 -10.60 14.37 -4.43
CA VAL A 166 -9.75 13.18 -4.76
C VAL A 166 -8.80 13.48 -5.93
N ALA A 167 -9.21 14.30 -6.90
CA ALA A 167 -8.36 14.77 -8.00
C ALA A 167 -7.24 15.69 -7.52
N ALA A 168 -7.50 16.56 -6.54
CA ALA A 168 -6.50 17.39 -5.91
C ALA A 168 -5.52 16.59 -5.05
N TRP A 169 -5.99 15.51 -4.40
CA TRP A 169 -5.12 14.58 -3.70
C TRP A 169 -4.09 13.91 -4.62
N ASN A 170 -4.52 13.48 -5.81
CA ASN A 170 -3.61 12.90 -6.80
C ASN A 170 -2.57 13.93 -7.28
N THR A 171 -2.95 15.18 -7.49
CA THR A 171 -2.04 16.27 -7.87
C THR A 171 -1.10 16.63 -6.72
N PHE A 172 -1.61 16.67 -5.50
CA PHE A 172 -0.85 16.93 -4.29
C PHE A 172 0.18 15.83 -3.98
N VAL A 173 -0.16 14.56 -4.29
CA VAL A 173 0.77 13.43 -4.18
C VAL A 173 1.87 13.50 -5.24
N LEU A 174 1.63 14.12 -6.40
CA LEU A 174 2.60 14.28 -7.47
C LEU A 174 3.68 15.33 -7.16
N ASP A 175 3.34 16.35 -6.38
CA ASP A 175 4.30 17.39 -5.96
C ASP A 175 4.92 17.05 -4.61
N GLU A 176 6.06 16.36 -4.64
CA GLU A 176 6.81 15.99 -3.43
C GLU A 176 7.27 17.19 -2.59
N HIS A 177 7.36 18.38 -3.19
CA HIS A 177 7.82 19.61 -2.53
C HIS A 177 6.67 20.37 -1.84
N ALA A 178 5.43 20.09 -2.20
CA ALA A 178 4.25 20.74 -1.60
C ALA A 178 3.83 20.14 -0.24
N ARG A 179 4.51 19.07 0.21
CA ARG A 179 4.18 18.39 1.46
C ARG A 179 5.06 18.88 2.58
N MET A 180 4.45 19.46 3.59
CA MET A 180 5.15 19.87 4.80
C MET A 180 4.81 18.92 5.97
N PRO A 181 5.81 18.46 6.72
CA PRO A 181 5.54 17.71 7.94
C PRO A 181 4.94 18.64 8.99
N THR A 182 4.04 18.11 9.79
CA THR A 182 3.52 18.83 10.95
C THR A 182 4.68 19.09 11.93
N PRO A 183 4.94 20.35 12.29
CA PRO A 183 6.06 20.68 13.15
C PRO A 183 6.03 19.91 14.48
N GLY A 184 7.16 19.29 14.83
CA GLY A 184 7.33 18.55 16.09
C GLY A 184 6.74 17.13 16.10
N MET A 185 5.86 16.76 15.17
CA MET A 185 5.18 15.46 15.19
C MET A 185 6.17 14.29 15.00
N ALA A 186 7.14 14.41 14.10
CA ALA A 186 8.16 13.38 13.90
C ALA A 186 8.97 13.14 15.18
N VAL A 187 9.36 14.22 15.86
CA VAL A 187 10.10 14.14 17.13
C VAL A 187 9.22 13.54 18.23
N PHE A 188 7.95 13.90 18.29
CA PHE A 188 7.00 13.33 19.26
C PHE A 188 6.87 11.82 19.08
N LEU A 189 6.61 11.36 17.85
CA LEU A 189 6.46 9.93 17.57
C LEU A 189 7.76 9.15 17.76
N ASP A 190 8.91 9.73 17.41
CA ASP A 190 10.23 9.10 17.61
C ASP A 190 10.53 8.95 19.11
N ARG A 191 10.27 9.98 19.92
CA ARG A 191 10.44 9.90 21.39
C ARG A 191 9.53 8.84 21.99
N PHE A 192 8.28 8.77 21.55
CA PHE A 192 7.35 7.75 22.02
C PHE A 192 7.84 6.35 21.66
N ALA A 193 8.23 6.11 20.41
CA ALA A 193 8.73 4.82 19.96
C ALA A 193 10.00 4.36 20.69
N ARG A 194 10.88 5.31 21.06
CA ARG A 194 12.09 5.03 21.86
C ARG A 194 11.80 4.80 23.33
N GLN A 195 10.80 5.49 23.90
CA GLN A 195 10.44 5.35 25.31
C GLN A 195 9.78 3.99 25.59
N TYR A 196 9.01 3.49 24.62
CA TYR A 196 8.32 2.20 24.70
C TYR A 196 8.90 1.25 23.65
N GLU A 197 10.08 0.73 23.95
CA GLU A 197 10.79 -0.18 23.03
C GLU A 197 9.90 -1.38 22.63
N GLY A 198 9.98 -1.79 21.38
CA GLY A 198 9.11 -2.84 20.83
C GLY A 198 7.68 -2.39 20.49
N SER A 199 7.31 -1.14 20.75
CA SER A 199 5.98 -0.63 20.41
C SER A 199 5.81 -0.42 18.91
N PRO A 200 4.72 -0.92 18.30
CA PRO A 200 4.43 -0.70 16.90
C PRO A 200 3.97 0.74 16.65
N VAL A 201 4.31 1.28 15.49
CA VAL A 201 3.72 2.50 14.94
C VAL A 201 2.94 2.13 13.69
N ILE A 202 1.67 2.52 13.64
CA ILE A 202 0.77 2.28 12.51
C ILE A 202 0.24 3.63 12.03
N TYR A 203 0.40 3.90 10.74
CA TYR A 203 -0.11 5.10 10.09
C TYR A 203 -1.39 4.77 9.33
N LEU A 204 -2.43 5.57 9.55
CA LEU A 204 -3.70 5.46 8.85
C LEU A 204 -3.89 6.64 7.90
N SER A 205 -4.38 6.39 6.70
CA SER A 205 -4.79 7.45 5.78
C SER A 205 -6.00 7.01 4.97
N THR A 206 -6.85 7.95 4.62
CA THR A 206 -7.94 7.75 3.68
C THR A 206 -7.48 7.72 2.22
N GLY A 207 -6.19 7.93 1.96
CA GLY A 207 -5.60 7.85 0.63
C GLY A 207 -5.66 6.44 0.03
N ALA A 208 -5.69 6.35 -1.30
CA ALA A 208 -5.67 5.06 -1.99
C ALA A 208 -4.26 4.44 -2.00
N TRP A 209 -4.18 3.12 -2.15
CA TRP A 209 -2.92 2.37 -2.15
C TRP A 209 -1.89 2.80 -3.22
N ASN A 210 -2.31 3.51 -4.26
CA ASN A 210 -1.39 4.08 -5.25
C ASN A 210 -0.49 5.19 -4.68
N VAL A 211 -0.87 5.80 -3.55
CA VAL A 211 -0.06 6.85 -2.90
C VAL A 211 0.92 6.28 -1.86
N ALA A 212 0.82 5.00 -1.50
CA ALA A 212 1.66 4.36 -0.49
C ALA A 212 3.17 4.60 -0.70
N PRO A 213 3.74 4.43 -1.91
CA PRO A 213 5.16 4.66 -2.12
C PRO A 213 5.59 6.12 -1.85
N ALA A 214 4.70 7.07 -2.13
CA ALA A 214 4.97 8.48 -1.91
C ALA A 214 4.88 8.85 -0.42
N LEU A 215 3.91 8.30 0.30
CA LEU A 215 3.78 8.47 1.75
C LEU A 215 4.94 7.80 2.51
N THR A 216 5.33 6.60 2.12
CA THR A 216 6.47 5.91 2.74
C THR A 216 7.76 6.73 2.59
N ARG A 217 8.01 7.31 1.39
CA ARG A 217 9.16 8.20 1.20
C ARG A 217 9.06 9.48 2.02
N PHE A 218 7.87 10.07 2.11
CA PHE A 218 7.63 11.25 2.94
C PHE A 218 7.97 10.97 4.40
N LEU A 219 7.43 9.90 4.98
CA LEU A 219 7.69 9.49 6.36
C LEU A 219 9.19 9.29 6.60
N SER A 220 9.87 8.55 5.72
CA SER A 220 11.31 8.30 5.82
C SER A 220 12.13 9.58 5.70
N ARG A 221 11.83 10.47 4.74
CA ARG A 221 12.55 11.74 4.53
C ARG A 221 12.45 12.67 5.73
N HIS A 222 11.31 12.68 6.41
CA HIS A 222 11.04 13.55 7.55
C HIS A 222 11.29 12.86 8.89
N LEU A 223 12.01 11.72 8.87
CA LEU A 223 12.47 11.00 10.07
C LEU A 223 11.35 10.53 11.01
N TYR A 224 10.19 10.25 10.44
CA TYR A 224 9.14 9.56 11.18
C TYR A 224 9.55 8.11 11.48
N PRO A 225 9.16 7.55 12.63
CA PRO A 225 9.40 6.14 12.93
C PRO A 225 8.92 5.20 11.83
N ALA A 226 9.67 4.15 11.55
CA ALA A 226 9.22 3.13 10.62
C ALA A 226 7.98 2.42 11.18
N GLY A 227 6.96 2.22 10.35
CA GLY A 227 5.70 1.60 10.75
C GLY A 227 4.88 1.13 9.56
N ALA A 228 3.85 0.34 9.84
CA ALA A 228 2.90 -0.09 8.82
C ALA A 228 2.03 1.10 8.37
N LEU A 229 1.77 1.18 7.07
CA LEU A 229 0.89 2.19 6.48
C LEU A 229 -0.38 1.50 5.98
N LEU A 230 -1.52 1.83 6.57
CA LEU A 230 -2.82 1.32 6.20
C LEU A 230 -3.59 2.37 5.43
N LEU A 231 -3.97 2.03 4.21
CA LEU A 231 -4.66 2.90 3.26
C LEU A 231 -6.03 2.32 2.91
N THR A 232 -6.86 3.14 2.29
CA THR A 232 -8.17 2.70 1.83
C THR A 232 -8.12 2.24 0.39
N ASP A 233 -9.06 1.36 0.03
CA ASP A 233 -9.31 1.03 -1.37
C ASP A 233 -10.38 1.97 -1.94
N TRP A 234 -10.01 2.75 -2.96
CA TRP A 234 -10.91 3.65 -3.67
C TRP A 234 -11.33 3.02 -5.00
N GLY A 235 -12.60 2.81 -5.16
CA GLY A 235 -13.19 2.36 -6.41
C GLY A 235 -14.67 2.00 -6.24
N PRO A 236 -15.48 2.00 -7.32
CA PRO A 236 -16.86 1.55 -7.26
C PRO A 236 -16.90 0.06 -6.97
N THR A 237 -17.38 -0.32 -5.79
CA THR A 237 -17.75 -1.69 -5.46
C THR A 237 -19.23 -1.90 -5.69
N HIS A 238 -19.65 -3.17 -5.95
CA HIS A 238 -21.05 -3.55 -6.13
C HIS A 238 -21.94 -3.11 -4.97
N ASP A 239 -21.38 -2.97 -3.76
CA ASP A 239 -22.15 -2.70 -2.55
C ASP A 239 -21.94 -1.31 -1.95
N ARG A 240 -20.93 -0.53 -2.39
CA ARG A 240 -20.58 0.74 -1.73
C ARG A 240 -20.00 1.76 -2.70
N TRP A 241 -20.87 2.60 -3.21
CA TRP A 241 -20.47 3.84 -3.86
C TRP A 241 -20.11 4.87 -2.77
N PHE A 242 -18.85 5.30 -2.70
CA PHE A 242 -18.33 6.29 -1.74
C PHE A 242 -18.23 5.90 -0.25
N ARG A 243 -18.20 4.63 0.12
CA ARG A 243 -17.79 4.28 1.48
C ARG A 243 -16.35 3.78 1.48
N SER A 244 -15.48 4.50 2.21
CA SER A 244 -14.18 3.95 2.59
C SER A 244 -14.45 2.75 3.51
N GLY A 245 -13.97 1.58 3.13
CA GLY A 245 -13.95 0.46 4.07
C GLY A 245 -12.99 0.79 5.20
N LYS A 246 -13.50 0.96 6.41
CA LYS A 246 -12.70 0.91 7.63
C LYS A 246 -12.46 -0.55 7.97
#